data_8be62f58325d7733ff5f62f58f8fce44
#
_entry.id   8be62f58325d7733ff5f62f58f8fce44
#
_cell.length_a   1.000
_cell.length_b   1.000
_cell.length_c   1.000
_cell.angle_alpha   90.00
_cell.angle_beta   90.00
_cell.angle_gamma   90.00
#
_symmetry.space_group_name_H-M   'P 1'
#
loop_
_entity.id
_entity.type
_entity.pdbx_description
1 polymer ?
#
loop_
_entity_poly.entity_id
_entity_poly.type
_entity_poly.pdbx_seq_one_letter_code
_entity_poly.pdbx_strand_id
1 'polypeptide(L)'
;MDGDRFHRISSVGVAVTPETMKMPGIDILRGVMNGTLPQAGISKSLNFWISEVEEGRVVFAGEPGEESINPMGGVHGGWSLTMIDSACGCAAMSILPPGVGYTTLETKGNLTRAIRPNSGVFRCEAKLLARGRQIITSDATLTGPDGKLYAHGTSTLMVLRPQG
;
A
#
# COMPACT_ATOMS: atom_id res chain seq x y z
N MET A 1 23.81 8.32 10.96
CA MET A 1 22.50 8.58 11.59
C MET A 1 21.41 7.79 10.86
N ASP A 2 21.50 6.45 10.87
CA ASP A 2 20.58 5.57 10.12
C ASP A 2 19.61 4.76 11.01
N GLY A 3 19.50 5.09 12.29
CA GLY A 3 18.71 4.31 13.25
C GLY A 3 17.21 4.52 13.22
N ASP A 4 16.69 5.59 12.61
CA ASP A 4 15.30 6.02 12.80
C ASP A 4 14.35 5.70 11.64
N ARG A 5 14.86 5.26 10.49
CA ARG A 5 14.06 4.99 9.30
C ARG A 5 13.11 3.81 9.44
N PHE A 6 13.47 2.81 10.25
CA PHE A 6 12.72 1.56 10.39
C PHE A 6 11.88 1.47 11.65
N HIS A 7 11.85 2.51 12.50
CA HIS A 7 11.05 2.50 13.74
C HIS A 7 9.53 2.45 13.54
N ARG A 8 9.06 2.73 12.32
CA ARG A 8 7.63 2.70 11.98
C ARG A 8 7.12 1.32 11.60
N ILE A 9 8.02 0.36 11.39
CA ILE A 9 7.70 -1.04 11.11
C ILE A 9 8.16 -1.87 12.30
N SER A 10 7.27 -2.09 13.25
CA SER A 10 7.57 -2.78 14.51
C SER A 10 7.85 -4.28 14.32
N SER A 11 7.18 -4.92 13.39
CA SER A 11 7.36 -6.34 13.06
C SER A 11 7.02 -6.62 11.59
N VAL A 12 7.61 -7.68 11.05
CA VAL A 12 7.40 -8.14 9.67
C VAL A 12 6.89 -9.57 9.69
N GLY A 13 5.85 -9.85 8.89
CA GLY A 13 5.25 -11.16 8.81
C GLY A 13 4.01 -11.19 7.93
N VAL A 14 3.15 -12.17 8.19
CA VAL A 14 1.86 -12.34 7.50
C VAL A 14 0.76 -11.85 8.42
N ALA A 15 0.11 -10.74 8.08
CA ALA A 15 -1.01 -10.18 8.84
C ALA A 15 -2.33 -10.90 8.56
N VAL A 16 -2.49 -11.46 7.36
CA VAL A 16 -3.71 -12.17 6.94
C VAL A 16 -3.51 -13.66 7.15
N THR A 17 -3.98 -14.17 8.28
CA THR A 17 -3.91 -15.58 8.70
C THR A 17 -5.32 -16.14 8.81
N PRO A 18 -5.52 -17.48 8.96
CA PRO A 18 -6.84 -18.05 9.24
C PRO A 18 -7.53 -17.43 10.46
N GLU A 19 -6.76 -16.96 11.45
CA GLU A 19 -7.26 -16.29 12.66
C GLU A 19 -7.77 -14.88 12.35
N THR A 20 -6.91 -14.05 11.72
CA THR A 20 -7.24 -12.65 11.42
C THR A 20 -8.28 -12.54 10.30
N MET A 21 -8.40 -13.54 9.41
CA MET A 21 -9.47 -13.61 8.41
C MET A 21 -10.88 -13.66 9.03
N LYS A 22 -11.02 -13.94 10.31
CA LYS A 22 -12.31 -13.84 11.04
C LYS A 22 -12.68 -12.38 11.37
N MET A 23 -11.79 -11.43 11.12
CA MET A 23 -12.00 -10.00 11.34
C MET A 23 -12.40 -9.30 10.04
N PRO A 24 -13.13 -8.16 10.12
CA PRO A 24 -13.27 -7.28 8.97
C PRO A 24 -11.92 -6.80 8.44
N GLY A 25 -11.78 -6.64 7.13
CA GLY A 25 -10.51 -6.22 6.52
C GLY A 25 -9.97 -4.90 7.07
N ILE A 26 -10.84 -3.96 7.39
CA ILE A 26 -10.46 -2.67 7.99
C ILE A 26 -9.76 -2.84 9.36
N ASP A 27 -10.21 -3.81 10.17
CA ASP A 27 -9.62 -4.04 11.49
C ASP A 27 -8.24 -4.69 11.39
N ILE A 28 -8.05 -5.58 10.39
CA ILE A 28 -6.72 -6.12 10.07
C ILE A 28 -5.77 -4.99 9.67
N LEU A 29 -6.20 -4.09 8.79
CA LEU A 29 -5.37 -2.94 8.33
C LEU A 29 -5.03 -1.99 9.48
N ARG A 30 -5.98 -1.72 10.37
CA ARG A 30 -5.75 -0.92 11.58
C ARG A 30 -4.77 -1.61 12.52
N GLY A 31 -4.85 -2.95 12.64
CA GLY A 31 -3.90 -3.76 13.39
C GLY A 31 -2.48 -3.65 12.84
N VAL A 32 -2.32 -3.66 11.51
CA VAL A 32 -1.02 -3.44 10.86
C VAL A 32 -0.54 -2.00 11.08
N MET A 33 -1.40 -1.02 10.93
CA MET A 33 -1.06 0.40 11.09
C MET A 33 -0.59 0.74 12.51
N ASN A 34 -1.24 0.18 13.53
CA ASN A 34 -0.89 0.44 14.94
C ASN A 34 0.17 -0.53 15.51
N GLY A 35 0.66 -1.48 14.72
CA GLY A 35 1.73 -2.41 15.10
C GLY A 35 1.28 -3.62 15.92
N THR A 36 -0.02 -3.85 16.11
CA THR A 36 -0.54 -5.07 16.76
C THR A 36 -0.51 -6.29 15.83
N LEU A 37 -0.48 -6.05 14.53
CA LEU A 37 -0.24 -7.06 13.49
C LEU A 37 1.02 -6.71 12.70
N PRO A 38 1.73 -7.72 12.16
CA PRO A 38 2.97 -7.49 11.41
C PRO A 38 2.70 -6.82 10.05
N GLN A 39 3.66 -6.04 9.58
CA GLN A 39 3.66 -5.52 8.22
C GLN A 39 4.24 -6.53 7.23
N ALA A 40 3.88 -6.40 5.96
CA ALA A 40 4.43 -7.23 4.90
C ALA A 40 5.95 -6.99 4.73
N GLY A 41 6.71 -8.03 4.36
CA GLY A 41 8.16 -7.93 4.15
C GLY A 41 8.56 -6.88 3.14
N ILE A 42 7.79 -6.70 2.07
CA ILE A 42 8.03 -5.68 1.06
C ILE A 42 7.97 -4.25 1.62
N SER A 43 7.14 -4.00 2.62
CA SER A 43 7.05 -2.70 3.31
C SER A 43 8.38 -2.33 3.96
N LYS A 44 9.04 -3.30 4.60
CA LYS A 44 10.37 -3.10 5.17
C LYS A 44 11.42 -2.89 4.07
N SER A 45 11.41 -3.73 3.04
CA SER A 45 12.41 -3.68 1.97
C SER A 45 12.40 -2.38 1.18
N LEU A 46 11.24 -1.77 1.02
CA LEU A 46 11.05 -0.54 0.23
C LEU A 46 10.69 0.67 1.10
N ASN A 47 10.79 0.54 2.43
CA ASN A 47 10.59 1.58 3.44
C ASN A 47 9.27 2.36 3.27
N PHE A 48 8.14 1.65 3.34
CA PHE A 48 6.82 2.27 3.34
C PHE A 48 5.87 1.58 4.34
N TRP A 49 4.85 2.28 4.80
CA TRP A 49 3.94 1.85 5.87
C TRP A 49 2.55 2.44 5.70
N ILE A 50 1.54 1.81 6.31
CA ILE A 50 0.18 2.36 6.37
C ILE A 50 0.17 3.54 7.35
N SER A 51 -0.32 4.70 6.92
CA SER A 51 -0.44 5.91 7.73
C SER A 51 -1.88 6.29 8.07
N GLU A 52 -2.85 5.94 7.22
CA GLU A 52 -4.27 6.20 7.46
C GLU A 52 -5.12 5.05 6.94
N VAL A 53 -6.19 4.70 7.66
CA VAL A 53 -7.16 3.66 7.27
C VAL A 53 -8.57 4.12 7.54
N GLU A 54 -9.34 4.28 6.47
CA GLU A 54 -10.77 4.54 6.46
C GLU A 54 -11.46 3.53 5.52
N GLU A 55 -12.75 3.37 5.66
CA GLU A 55 -13.53 2.50 4.77
C GLU A 55 -13.47 3.03 3.33
N GLY A 56 -12.93 2.23 2.42
CA GLY A 56 -12.76 2.58 1.00
C GLY A 56 -11.61 3.55 0.72
N ARG A 57 -10.82 3.94 1.74
CA ARG A 57 -9.68 4.84 1.58
C ARG A 57 -8.51 4.40 2.47
N VAL A 58 -7.32 4.29 1.88
CA VAL A 58 -6.10 3.99 2.63
C VAL A 58 -4.96 4.89 2.15
N VAL A 59 -4.13 5.32 3.07
CA VAL A 59 -2.92 6.08 2.77
C VAL A 59 -1.69 5.31 3.23
N PHE A 60 -0.75 5.16 2.33
CA PHE A 60 0.60 4.75 2.64
C PHE A 60 1.53 5.95 2.64
N ALA A 61 2.44 5.98 3.59
CA ALA A 61 3.60 6.86 3.59
C ALA A 61 4.85 6.03 3.30
N GLY A 62 5.83 6.61 2.60
CA GLY A 62 7.08 5.92 2.28
C GLY A 62 8.21 6.89 2.02
N GLU A 63 9.42 6.47 2.34
CA GLU A 63 10.63 7.25 2.17
C GLU A 63 11.67 6.42 1.42
N PRO A 64 11.77 6.58 0.06
CA PRO A 64 12.70 5.78 -0.73
C PRO A 64 14.13 6.20 -0.47
N GLY A 65 14.98 5.21 -0.16
CA GLY A 65 16.41 5.37 0.04
C GLY A 65 17.24 4.79 -1.11
N GLU A 66 18.53 4.58 -0.85
CA GLU A 66 19.50 4.04 -1.80
C GLU A 66 19.16 2.60 -2.26
N GLU A 67 18.42 1.84 -1.44
CA GLU A 67 17.94 0.49 -1.75
C GLU A 67 16.92 0.47 -2.91
N SER A 68 16.35 1.63 -3.25
CA SER A 68 15.30 1.78 -4.26
C SER A 68 15.79 2.40 -5.57
N ILE A 69 17.11 2.61 -5.75
CA ILE A 69 17.63 3.30 -6.93
C ILE A 69 17.63 2.41 -8.18
N ASN A 70 17.46 3.05 -9.33
CA ASN A 70 17.70 2.46 -10.64
C ASN A 70 19.15 2.68 -11.10
N PRO A 71 19.62 2.06 -12.22
CA PRO A 71 20.98 2.27 -12.70
C PRO A 71 21.37 3.70 -13.05
N MET A 72 20.41 4.63 -13.13
CA MET A 72 20.64 6.06 -13.40
C MET A 72 20.70 6.91 -12.13
N GLY A 73 20.60 6.28 -10.94
CA GLY A 73 20.69 6.95 -9.64
C GLY A 73 19.40 7.61 -9.15
N GLY A 74 18.30 7.52 -9.88
CA GLY A 74 16.98 7.93 -9.42
C GLY A 74 16.24 6.77 -8.75
N VAL A 75 15.18 7.06 -8.01
CA VAL A 75 14.31 6.00 -7.47
C VAL A 75 13.66 5.24 -8.61
N HIS A 76 13.70 3.91 -8.54
CA HIS A 76 13.11 3.04 -9.55
C HIS A 76 11.58 3.22 -9.58
N GLY A 77 10.99 3.31 -10.78
CA GLY A 77 9.54 3.46 -10.94
C GLY A 77 8.72 2.34 -10.30
N GLY A 78 9.30 1.15 -10.14
CA GLY A 78 8.70 0.03 -9.41
C GLY A 78 8.38 0.36 -7.95
N TRP A 79 9.14 1.25 -7.29
CA TRP A 79 8.82 1.74 -5.96
C TRP A 79 7.46 2.44 -5.94
N SER A 80 7.25 3.38 -6.86
CA SER A 80 5.97 4.09 -6.99
C SER A 80 4.81 3.17 -7.34
N LEU A 81 5.02 2.18 -8.22
CA LEU A 81 4.01 1.20 -8.58
C LEU A 81 3.66 0.29 -7.39
N THR A 82 4.63 -0.10 -6.57
CA THR A 82 4.40 -0.87 -5.34
C THR A 82 3.57 -0.07 -4.34
N MET A 83 3.83 1.23 -4.19
CA MET A 83 3.01 2.12 -3.35
C MET A 83 1.57 2.18 -3.84
N ILE A 84 1.36 2.32 -5.15
CA ILE A 84 0.02 2.38 -5.78
C ILE A 84 -0.72 1.04 -5.59
N ASP A 85 -0.07 -0.09 -5.88
CA ASP A 85 -0.67 -1.41 -5.73
C ASP A 85 -1.07 -1.69 -4.27
N SER A 86 -0.15 -1.42 -3.33
CA SER A 86 -0.39 -1.62 -1.91
C SER A 86 -1.54 -0.76 -1.39
N ALA A 87 -1.57 0.52 -1.76
CA ALA A 87 -2.62 1.45 -1.33
C ALA A 87 -3.99 1.06 -1.92
N CYS A 88 -4.05 0.75 -3.22
CA CYS A 88 -5.28 0.31 -3.89
C CYS A 88 -5.81 -1.01 -3.32
N GLY A 89 -4.93 -1.99 -3.11
CA GLY A 89 -5.28 -3.28 -2.53
C GLY A 89 -5.83 -3.14 -1.11
N CYS A 90 -5.18 -2.32 -0.29
CA CYS A 90 -5.64 -2.04 1.08
C CYS A 90 -6.95 -1.23 1.11
N ALA A 91 -7.15 -0.29 0.18
CA ALA A 91 -8.42 0.40 0.06
C ALA A 91 -9.57 -0.59 -0.24
N ALA A 92 -9.34 -1.56 -1.16
CA ALA A 92 -10.30 -2.63 -1.41
C ALA A 92 -10.48 -3.54 -0.18
N MET A 93 -9.40 -3.93 0.50
CA MET A 93 -9.48 -4.75 1.70
C MET A 93 -10.32 -4.10 2.81
N SER A 94 -10.24 -2.78 2.96
CA SER A 94 -10.94 -2.06 4.03
C SER A 94 -12.47 -2.22 4.03
N ILE A 95 -13.06 -2.63 2.89
CA ILE A 95 -14.52 -2.84 2.74
C ILE A 95 -14.90 -4.33 2.72
N LEU A 96 -13.95 -5.24 2.87
CA LEU A 96 -14.23 -6.68 2.80
C LEU A 96 -14.70 -7.21 4.17
N PRO A 97 -15.78 -8.02 4.19
CA PRO A 97 -16.24 -8.66 5.41
C PRO A 97 -15.29 -9.81 5.82
N PRO A 98 -15.43 -10.34 7.03
CA PRO A 98 -14.68 -11.52 7.48
C PRO A 98 -14.75 -12.69 6.47
N GLY A 99 -13.66 -13.40 6.31
CA GLY A 99 -13.56 -14.57 5.44
C GLY A 99 -13.39 -14.25 3.95
N VAL A 100 -13.45 -12.99 3.55
CA VAL A 100 -13.33 -12.58 2.15
C VAL A 100 -11.97 -11.91 1.93
N GLY A 101 -11.23 -12.41 0.94
CA GLY A 101 -9.94 -11.84 0.51
C GLY A 101 -10.03 -11.19 -0.86
N TYR A 102 -8.88 -10.79 -1.38
CA TYR A 102 -8.74 -10.28 -2.73
C TYR A 102 -7.38 -10.67 -3.31
N THR A 103 -7.27 -10.50 -4.63
CA THR A 103 -5.98 -10.50 -5.34
C THR A 103 -5.98 -9.41 -6.40
N THR A 104 -4.83 -8.79 -6.62
CA THR A 104 -4.64 -7.82 -7.70
C THR A 104 -4.58 -8.55 -9.04
N LEU A 105 -5.37 -8.11 -10.02
CA LEU A 105 -5.32 -8.59 -11.40
C LEU A 105 -4.43 -7.69 -12.25
N GLU A 106 -4.48 -6.39 -11.99
CA GLU A 106 -3.73 -5.37 -12.74
C GLU A 106 -3.46 -4.18 -11.82
N THR A 107 -2.24 -3.65 -11.89
CA THR A 107 -1.90 -2.31 -11.42
C THR A 107 -1.24 -1.54 -12.55
N LYS A 108 -1.78 -0.38 -12.87
CA LYS A 108 -1.29 0.52 -13.91
C LYS A 108 -0.97 1.87 -13.29
N GLY A 109 0.17 2.46 -13.65
CA GLY A 109 0.57 3.77 -13.16
C GLY A 109 1.28 4.62 -14.19
N ASN A 110 1.12 5.94 -14.05
CA ASN A 110 1.86 6.95 -14.80
C ASN A 110 2.79 7.68 -13.83
N LEU A 111 4.08 7.68 -14.14
CA LEU A 111 5.11 8.36 -13.39
C LEU A 111 5.29 9.76 -13.98
N THR A 112 4.90 10.80 -13.24
CA THR A 112 4.87 12.18 -13.74
C THR A 112 6.11 12.99 -13.39
N ARG A 113 6.86 12.54 -12.37
CA ARG A 113 8.07 13.20 -11.88
C ARG A 113 9.09 12.17 -11.40
N ALA A 114 10.37 12.45 -11.64
CA ALA A 114 11.47 11.68 -11.07
C ALA A 114 11.55 11.91 -9.55
N ILE A 115 11.76 10.83 -8.81
CA ILE A 115 12.00 10.84 -7.37
C ILE A 115 13.50 10.67 -7.14
N ARG A 116 14.06 11.45 -6.22
CA ARG A 116 15.45 11.27 -5.75
C ARG A 116 15.45 10.47 -4.45
N PRO A 117 16.43 9.59 -4.24
CA PRO A 117 16.57 8.90 -2.96
C PRO A 117 16.76 9.93 -1.84
N ASN A 118 16.26 9.58 -0.66
CA ASN A 118 16.37 10.41 0.54
C ASN A 118 15.74 11.81 0.41
N SER A 119 14.75 11.98 -0.48
CA SER A 119 14.11 13.29 -0.70
C SER A 119 12.91 13.57 0.22
N GLY A 120 12.72 12.73 1.24
CA GLY A 120 11.66 12.86 2.25
C GLY A 120 10.50 11.89 2.06
N VAL A 121 9.46 12.10 2.84
CA VAL A 121 8.30 11.20 2.90
C VAL A 121 7.30 11.52 1.80
N PHE A 122 6.98 10.52 1.00
CA PHE A 122 5.92 10.52 -0.01
C PHE A 122 4.64 9.96 0.58
N ARG A 123 3.50 10.39 0.07
CA ARG A 123 2.17 9.98 0.49
C ARG A 123 1.42 9.41 -0.71
N CYS A 124 1.02 8.14 -0.61
CA CYS A 124 0.20 7.47 -1.62
C CYS A 124 -1.21 7.26 -1.05
N GLU A 125 -2.16 8.04 -1.54
CA GLU A 125 -3.56 7.93 -1.17
C GLU A 125 -4.33 7.15 -2.23
N ALA A 126 -5.02 6.08 -1.82
CA ALA A 126 -5.92 5.32 -2.66
C ALA A 126 -7.36 5.42 -2.20
N LYS A 127 -8.27 5.41 -3.17
CA LYS A 127 -9.73 5.40 -2.97
C LYS A 127 -10.39 4.39 -3.88
N LEU A 128 -11.51 3.85 -3.42
CA LEU A 128 -12.35 3.01 -4.27
C LEU A 128 -13.02 3.85 -5.36
N LEU A 129 -12.96 3.37 -6.59
CA LEU A 129 -13.73 3.90 -7.72
C LEU A 129 -15.06 3.16 -7.87
N ALA A 130 -15.02 1.82 -7.80
CA ALA A 130 -16.22 1.00 -7.92
C ALA A 130 -16.05 -0.31 -7.15
N ARG A 131 -17.19 -0.82 -6.63
CA ARG A 131 -17.32 -2.10 -5.97
C ARG A 131 -18.34 -2.95 -6.69
N GLY A 132 -17.88 -3.99 -7.39
CA GLY A 132 -18.73 -5.05 -7.94
C GLY A 132 -18.80 -6.29 -7.04
N ARG A 133 -19.52 -7.30 -7.50
CA ARG A 133 -19.62 -8.58 -6.79
C ARG A 133 -18.29 -9.35 -6.78
N GLN A 134 -17.56 -9.30 -7.88
CA GLN A 134 -16.31 -10.04 -8.09
C GLN A 134 -15.12 -9.11 -8.33
N ILE A 135 -15.34 -7.91 -8.82
CA ILE A 135 -14.30 -6.96 -9.19
C ILE A 135 -14.48 -5.69 -8.37
N ILE A 136 -13.36 -5.18 -7.87
CA ILE A 136 -13.21 -3.87 -7.23
C ILE A 136 -12.20 -3.10 -8.05
N THR A 137 -12.42 -1.81 -8.26
CA THR A 137 -11.46 -0.90 -8.87
C THR A 137 -11.15 0.24 -7.92
N SER A 138 -9.88 0.61 -7.87
CA SER A 138 -9.36 1.69 -7.03
C SER A 138 -8.47 2.59 -7.86
N ASP A 139 -8.36 3.85 -7.47
CA ASP A 139 -7.32 4.77 -7.95
C ASP A 139 -6.40 5.19 -6.81
N ALA A 140 -5.21 5.63 -7.15
CA ALA A 140 -4.26 6.17 -6.21
C ALA A 140 -3.45 7.33 -6.80
N THR A 141 -3.06 8.25 -5.92
CA THR A 141 -2.14 9.35 -6.22
C THR A 141 -0.96 9.32 -5.26
N LEU A 142 0.25 9.46 -5.81
CA LEU A 142 1.50 9.59 -5.06
C LEU A 142 1.94 11.05 -5.09
N THR A 143 1.95 11.69 -3.93
CA THR A 143 2.40 13.07 -3.74
C THR A 143 3.70 13.10 -2.95
N GLY A 144 4.59 14.02 -3.34
CA GLY A 144 5.86 14.22 -2.67
C GLY A 144 5.78 15.18 -1.48
N PRO A 145 6.88 15.35 -0.73
CA PRO A 145 6.97 16.27 0.41
C PRO A 145 6.75 17.73 0.00
N ASP A 146 6.91 18.06 -1.28
CA ASP A 146 6.63 19.37 -1.87
C ASP A 146 5.14 19.55 -2.28
N GLY A 147 4.28 18.59 -1.96
CA GLY A 147 2.85 18.59 -2.28
C GLY A 147 2.52 18.34 -3.76
N LYS A 148 3.52 18.07 -4.62
CA LYS A 148 3.29 17.84 -6.05
C LYS A 148 2.99 16.38 -6.34
N LEU A 149 2.27 16.14 -7.45
CA LEU A 149 2.01 14.81 -7.98
C LEU A 149 3.27 14.20 -8.60
N TYR A 150 3.63 13.00 -8.18
CA TYR A 150 4.77 12.23 -8.70
C TYR A 150 4.34 10.99 -9.48
N ALA A 151 3.24 10.39 -9.10
CA ALA A 151 2.62 9.30 -9.85
C ALA A 151 1.11 9.26 -9.57
N HIS A 152 0.37 8.65 -10.48
CA HIS A 152 -1.02 8.26 -10.26
C HIS A 152 -1.30 6.96 -10.98
N GLY A 153 -2.32 6.23 -10.54
CA GLY A 153 -2.62 4.95 -11.14
C GLY A 153 -3.95 4.36 -10.69
N THR A 154 -4.23 3.20 -11.23
CA THR A 154 -5.43 2.42 -10.92
C THR A 154 -5.07 0.97 -10.71
N SER A 155 -5.87 0.27 -9.90
CA SER A 155 -5.80 -1.18 -9.75
C SER A 155 -7.17 -1.82 -9.94
N THR A 156 -7.14 -2.99 -10.58
CA THR A 156 -8.28 -3.89 -10.69
C THR A 156 -8.04 -5.11 -9.81
N LEU A 157 -8.96 -5.39 -8.91
CA LEU A 157 -8.83 -6.42 -7.89
C LEU A 157 -9.98 -7.41 -7.99
N MET A 158 -9.67 -8.69 -7.84
CA MET A 158 -10.67 -9.75 -7.78
C MET A 158 -10.96 -10.14 -6.34
N VAL A 159 -12.23 -10.18 -5.99
CA VAL A 159 -12.71 -10.62 -4.67
C VAL A 159 -12.66 -12.15 -4.60
N LEU A 160 -11.98 -12.66 -3.58
CA LEU A 160 -11.83 -14.09 -3.30
C LEU A 160 -12.76 -14.47 -2.16
N ARG A 161 -13.76 -15.29 -2.46
CA ARG A 161 -14.72 -15.82 -1.47
C ARG A 161 -14.41 -17.27 -1.16
N PRO A 162 -14.60 -17.74 0.08
CA PRO A 162 -14.57 -19.17 0.36
C PRO A 162 -15.51 -19.90 -0.59
N GLN A 163 -15.06 -21.02 -1.13
CA GLN A 163 -15.96 -21.94 -1.83
C GLN A 163 -16.84 -22.59 -0.76
N GLY A 164 -18.13 -22.42 -0.87
CA GLY A 164 -19.13 -23.06 0.00
C GLY A 164 -19.17 -24.57 -0.19
#